data_5eca20a18e68110fee000d5649df7260
#
_entry.id   5eca20a18e68110fee000d5649df7260
#
_cell.length_a   1.000
_cell.length_b   1.000
_cell.length_c   1.000
_cell.angle_alpha   90.00
_cell.angle_beta   90.00
_cell.angle_gamma   90.00
#
_symmetry.space_group_name_H-M   'P 1'
#
loop_
_entity.id
_entity.type
_entity.pdbx_description
1 polymer ?
#
loop_
_entity_poly.entity_id
_entity_poly.type
_entity_poly.pdbx_seq_one_letter_code
_entity_poly.pdbx_strand_id
1 'polypeptide(L)'
;QMFKNLLILLLSFFLLYSCSKSRENIKENVVELNPEEEARKIYAEAVKALLDGDAFYAGKKFKEIESLMPQDKYASKASLMAAYADYSRNAYAFAIFALERHLNNYPADENIPYVHYLIAICHYEQILNEKKDLGPLLKAKEKFEFITKNFPDTDYAMDARFKLDLITDQLAAKEMSIARFYMKT
;
A
#
# COMPACT_ATOMS: atom_id res chain seq x y z
N GLN A 1 58.15 -42.84 5.35
CA GLN A 1 56.77 -42.64 5.91
C GLN A 1 56.72 -41.53 6.95
N MET A 2 57.70 -41.42 7.85
CA MET A 2 57.77 -40.34 8.85
C MET A 2 57.83 -38.93 8.22
N PHE A 3 58.57 -38.71 7.16
CA PHE A 3 58.75 -37.43 6.48
C PHE A 3 57.42 -36.93 5.82
N LYS A 4 56.63 -37.87 5.28
CA LYS A 4 55.36 -37.61 4.66
C LYS A 4 54.31 -37.13 5.69
N ASN A 5 54.26 -37.74 6.86
CA ASN A 5 53.38 -37.40 7.94
C ASN A 5 53.75 -36.03 8.58
N LEU A 6 55.03 -35.72 8.66
CA LEU A 6 55.52 -34.43 9.15
C LEU A 6 55.14 -33.29 8.19
N LEU A 7 55.22 -33.55 6.87
CA LEU A 7 54.84 -32.55 5.86
C LEU A 7 53.35 -32.25 5.87
N ILE A 8 52.49 -33.26 6.09
CA ILE A 8 51.04 -33.12 6.19
C ILE A 8 50.68 -32.32 7.45
N LEU A 9 51.38 -32.54 8.56
CA LEU A 9 51.17 -31.83 9.81
C LEU A 9 51.58 -30.36 9.72
N LEU A 10 52.65 -30.03 8.99
CA LEU A 10 53.06 -28.67 8.70
C LEU A 10 52.06 -27.94 7.75
N LEU A 11 51.52 -28.64 6.76
CA LEU A 11 50.56 -28.07 5.82
C LEU A 11 49.22 -27.78 6.51
N SER A 12 48.79 -28.65 7.46
CA SER A 12 47.54 -28.40 8.23
C SER A 12 47.69 -27.23 9.19
N PHE A 13 48.88 -26.98 9.72
CA PHE A 13 49.14 -25.83 10.58
C PHE A 13 49.12 -24.50 9.81
N PHE A 14 49.51 -24.49 8.54
CA PHE A 14 49.47 -23.32 7.67
C PHE A 14 48.04 -22.94 7.27
N LEU A 15 47.13 -23.92 7.15
CA LEU A 15 45.74 -23.67 6.84
C LEU A 15 44.93 -23.02 8.01
N LEU A 16 45.38 -23.22 9.24
CA LEU A 16 44.74 -22.62 10.42
C LEU A 16 45.15 -21.16 10.66
N TYR A 17 46.24 -20.68 10.03
CA TYR A 17 46.71 -19.30 10.16
C TYR A 17 46.06 -18.33 9.14
N SER A 18 45.31 -18.82 8.15
CA SER A 18 44.76 -18.01 7.06
C SER A 18 43.42 -17.34 7.37
N CYS A 19 42.90 -17.43 8.58
CA CYS A 19 41.59 -16.88 8.93
C CYS A 19 41.62 -15.83 10.03
N SER A 20 42.73 -15.07 10.13
CA SER A 20 42.77 -13.87 10.99
C SER A 20 42.97 -12.64 10.12
N LYS A 21 41.99 -12.40 9.20
CA LYS A 21 41.85 -11.09 8.62
C LYS A 21 41.11 -10.22 9.66
N SER A 22 41.93 -9.40 10.33
CA SER A 22 41.46 -8.33 11.21
C SER A 22 40.29 -7.63 10.53
N ARG A 23 39.08 -7.74 11.12
CA ARG A 23 38.01 -6.78 10.85
C ARG A 23 38.53 -5.46 11.42
N GLU A 24 39.11 -4.64 10.59
CA GLU A 24 39.15 -3.22 10.87
C GLU A 24 37.72 -2.83 11.20
N ASN A 25 37.51 -2.48 12.48
CA ASN A 25 36.32 -1.78 12.91
C ASN A 25 36.32 -0.44 12.20
N ILE A 26 35.77 -0.39 11.00
CA ILE A 26 35.16 0.82 10.48
C ILE A 26 34.02 1.07 11.45
N LYS A 27 34.33 1.80 12.52
CA LYS A 27 33.33 2.60 13.23
C LYS A 27 32.94 3.70 12.26
N GLU A 28 32.17 3.35 11.22
CA GLU A 28 31.27 4.28 10.64
C GLU A 28 30.49 4.82 11.85
N ASN A 29 30.64 6.10 12.12
CA ASN A 29 29.78 6.81 13.04
C ASN A 29 28.38 6.72 12.40
N VAL A 30 27.71 5.59 12.60
CA VAL A 30 26.27 5.48 12.46
C VAL A 30 25.77 6.40 13.57
N VAL A 31 25.54 7.65 13.21
CA VAL A 31 24.69 8.53 14.02
C VAL A 31 23.37 7.76 14.06
N GLU A 32 23.10 7.08 15.18
CA GLU A 32 21.80 6.50 15.42
C GLU A 32 20.81 7.66 15.34
N LEU A 33 20.22 7.83 14.16
CA LEU A 33 19.15 8.79 13.96
C LEU A 33 18.04 8.41 14.91
N ASN A 34 17.50 9.39 15.62
CA ASN A 34 16.26 9.19 16.35
C ASN A 34 15.23 8.57 15.36
N PRO A 35 14.55 7.48 15.73
CA PRO A 35 13.58 6.80 14.85
C PRO A 35 12.59 7.75 14.16
N GLU A 36 12.20 8.83 14.86
CA GLU A 36 11.33 9.87 14.32
C GLU A 36 12.01 10.68 13.18
N GLU A 37 13.30 10.96 13.30
CA GLU A 37 14.05 11.67 12.26
C GLU A 37 14.29 10.77 11.04
N GLU A 38 14.53 9.50 11.28
CA GLU A 38 14.65 8.49 10.22
C GLU A 38 13.31 8.34 9.48
N ALA A 39 12.19 8.18 10.20
CA ALA A 39 10.87 8.11 9.62
C ALA A 39 10.53 9.33 8.76
N ARG A 40 10.91 10.55 9.20
CA ARG A 40 10.73 11.77 8.40
C ARG A 40 11.54 11.76 7.11
N LYS A 41 12.77 11.27 7.14
CA LYS A 41 13.60 11.16 5.92
C LYS A 41 13.01 10.17 4.93
N ILE A 42 12.61 8.98 5.42
CA ILE A 42 11.97 7.96 4.61
C ILE A 42 10.65 8.48 4.03
N TYR A 43 9.86 9.23 4.82
CA TYR A 43 8.61 9.82 4.35
C TYR A 43 8.84 10.82 3.22
N ALA A 44 9.83 11.71 3.35
CA ALA A 44 10.17 12.68 2.31
C ALA A 44 10.65 11.99 1.01
N GLU A 45 11.46 10.93 1.15
CA GLU A 45 11.90 10.09 0.03
C GLU A 45 10.72 9.41 -0.66
N ALA A 46 9.80 8.83 0.12
CA ALA A 46 8.61 8.18 -0.40
C ALA A 46 7.67 9.14 -1.15
N VAL A 47 7.44 10.34 -0.60
CA VAL A 47 6.65 11.38 -1.27
C VAL A 47 7.31 11.81 -2.57
N LYS A 48 8.63 12.03 -2.58
CA LYS A 48 9.35 12.36 -3.80
C LYS A 48 9.20 11.27 -4.86
N ALA A 49 9.41 10.01 -4.50
CA ALA A 49 9.24 8.89 -5.41
C ALA A 49 7.81 8.83 -6.00
N LEU A 50 6.79 9.09 -5.18
CA LEU A 50 5.40 9.13 -5.63
C LEU A 50 5.17 10.26 -6.65
N LEU A 51 5.74 11.44 -6.41
CA LEU A 51 5.66 12.58 -7.33
C LEU A 51 6.43 12.33 -8.64
N ASP A 52 7.54 11.60 -8.58
CA ASP A 52 8.34 11.18 -9.73
C ASP A 52 7.68 10.01 -10.52
N GLY A 53 6.53 9.49 -10.04
CA GLY A 53 5.77 8.42 -10.69
C GLY A 53 6.17 7.00 -10.26
N ASP A 54 7.16 6.83 -9.37
CA ASP A 54 7.55 5.52 -8.83
C ASP A 54 6.70 5.15 -7.59
N ALA A 55 5.42 4.92 -7.85
CA ALA A 55 4.47 4.56 -6.80
C ALA A 55 4.80 3.22 -6.13
N PHE A 56 5.46 2.30 -6.84
CA PHE A 56 5.86 1.01 -6.24
C PHE A 56 6.93 1.20 -5.16
N TYR A 57 7.96 1.96 -5.47
CA TYR A 57 9.02 2.28 -4.52
C TYR A 57 8.49 3.12 -3.35
N ALA A 58 7.67 4.13 -3.65
CA ALA A 58 7.01 4.94 -2.63
C ALA A 58 6.21 4.08 -1.63
N GLY A 59 5.40 3.14 -2.13
CA GLY A 59 4.62 2.22 -1.30
C GLY A 59 5.49 1.36 -0.38
N LYS A 60 6.65 0.90 -0.86
CA LYS A 60 7.63 0.18 -0.02
C LYS A 60 8.17 1.05 1.10
N LYS A 61 8.55 2.28 0.78
CA LYS A 61 9.09 3.24 1.74
C LYS A 61 8.07 3.65 2.80
N PHE A 62 6.82 3.85 2.44
CA PHE A 62 5.77 4.10 3.43
C PHE A 62 5.55 2.90 4.37
N LYS A 63 5.59 1.66 3.87
CA LYS A 63 5.50 0.45 4.71
C LYS A 63 6.69 0.30 5.67
N GLU A 64 7.88 0.77 5.27
CA GLU A 64 9.07 0.80 6.13
C GLU A 64 8.83 1.67 7.39
N ILE A 65 8.20 2.84 7.23
CA ILE A 65 7.84 3.73 8.36
C ILE A 65 6.86 3.04 9.32
N GLU A 66 5.83 2.37 8.80
CA GLU A 66 4.87 1.63 9.62
C GLU A 66 5.56 0.54 10.47
N SER A 67 6.63 -0.06 9.93
CA SER A 67 7.44 -1.06 10.63
C SER A 67 8.37 -0.47 11.70
N LEU A 68 8.89 0.73 11.45
CA LEU A 68 9.79 1.44 12.38
C LEU A 68 9.04 1.97 13.60
N MET A 69 7.84 2.48 13.42
CA MET A 69 7.07 3.20 14.44
C MET A 69 5.59 2.79 14.46
N PRO A 70 5.23 1.52 14.73
CA PRO A 70 3.88 0.98 14.48
C PRO A 70 2.77 1.61 15.31
N GLN A 71 3.06 2.31 16.39
CA GLN A 71 2.08 2.94 17.29
C GLN A 71 2.05 4.48 17.19
N ASP A 72 2.80 5.05 16.25
CA ASP A 72 2.92 6.50 16.10
C ASP A 72 1.92 7.05 15.05
N LYS A 73 1.60 8.33 15.15
CA LYS A 73 0.81 9.08 14.15
C LYS A 73 1.43 9.03 12.73
N TYR A 74 2.76 8.89 12.65
CA TYR A 74 3.44 8.71 11.38
C TYR A 74 3.14 7.35 10.74
N ALA A 75 2.94 6.31 11.55
CA ALA A 75 2.55 4.99 11.04
C ALA A 75 1.16 5.01 10.39
N SER A 76 0.17 5.64 11.03
CA SER A 76 -1.16 5.83 10.45
C SER A 76 -1.08 6.53 9.10
N LYS A 77 -0.41 7.69 9.04
CA LYS A 77 -0.24 8.45 7.80
C LYS A 77 0.52 7.66 6.73
N ALA A 78 1.59 6.94 7.10
CA ALA A 78 2.36 6.12 6.18
C ALA A 78 1.56 4.93 5.66
N SER A 79 0.76 4.27 6.52
CA SER A 79 -0.17 3.20 6.13
C SER A 79 -1.15 3.66 5.06
N LEU A 80 -1.77 4.83 5.25
CA LEU A 80 -2.67 5.43 4.27
C LEU A 80 -1.96 5.77 2.96
N MET A 81 -0.77 6.37 3.04
CA MET A 81 0.03 6.72 1.85
C MET A 81 0.54 5.49 1.10
N ALA A 82 0.83 4.38 1.79
CA ALA A 82 1.16 3.12 1.14
C ALA A 82 -0.03 2.57 0.34
N ALA A 83 -1.23 2.64 0.88
CA ALA A 83 -2.45 2.25 0.18
C ALA A 83 -2.75 3.18 -1.01
N TYR A 84 -2.53 4.49 -0.86
CA TYR A 84 -2.64 5.45 -1.96
C TYR A 84 -1.63 5.18 -3.07
N ALA A 85 -0.40 4.78 -2.75
CA ALA A 85 0.59 4.37 -3.74
C ALA A 85 0.14 3.12 -4.54
N ASP A 86 -0.52 2.15 -3.89
CA ASP A 86 -1.14 1.02 -4.58
C ASP A 86 -2.31 1.46 -5.48
N TYR A 87 -3.14 2.41 -5.05
CA TYR A 87 -4.19 3.02 -5.87
C TYR A 87 -3.63 3.72 -7.10
N SER A 88 -2.60 4.57 -6.94
CA SER A 88 -2.04 5.40 -8.01
C SER A 88 -1.41 4.59 -9.17
N ARG A 89 -1.02 3.33 -8.91
CA ARG A 89 -0.56 2.37 -9.93
C ARG A 89 -1.66 1.43 -10.43
N ASN A 90 -2.94 1.74 -10.15
CA ASN A 90 -4.13 0.95 -10.53
C ASN A 90 -4.16 -0.47 -9.89
N ALA A 91 -3.42 -0.68 -8.81
CA ALA A 91 -3.44 -1.95 -8.07
C ALA A 91 -4.60 -1.98 -7.05
N TYR A 92 -5.83 -1.78 -7.53
CA TYR A 92 -7.02 -1.53 -6.70
C TYR A 92 -7.28 -2.60 -5.65
N ALA A 93 -7.07 -3.88 -5.96
CA ALA A 93 -7.25 -4.95 -4.98
C ALA A 93 -6.28 -4.85 -3.80
N PHE A 94 -5.02 -4.49 -4.06
CA PHE A 94 -4.02 -4.26 -3.01
C PHE A 94 -4.33 -2.98 -2.22
N ALA A 95 -4.77 -1.93 -2.90
CA ALA A 95 -5.18 -0.68 -2.26
C ALA A 95 -6.36 -0.93 -1.30
N ILE A 96 -7.42 -1.63 -1.73
CA ILE A 96 -8.57 -1.98 -0.88
C ILE A 96 -8.12 -2.77 0.35
N PHE A 97 -7.32 -3.81 0.16
CA PHE A 97 -6.80 -4.61 1.27
C PHE A 97 -6.00 -3.77 2.29
N ALA A 98 -5.13 -2.87 1.79
CA ALA A 98 -4.33 -2.00 2.63
C ALA A 98 -5.21 -0.95 3.37
N LEU A 99 -6.24 -0.40 2.72
CA LEU A 99 -7.19 0.54 3.31
C LEU A 99 -8.06 -0.12 4.38
N GLU A 100 -8.57 -1.33 4.14
CA GLU A 100 -9.33 -2.10 5.14
C GLU A 100 -8.46 -2.44 6.36
N ARG A 101 -7.19 -2.80 6.14
CA ARG A 101 -6.21 -2.99 7.23
C ARG A 101 -6.00 -1.69 7.99
N HIS A 102 -5.92 -0.55 7.31
CA HIS A 102 -5.79 0.77 7.92
C HIS A 102 -6.99 1.07 8.84
N LEU A 103 -8.23 0.84 8.39
CA LEU A 103 -9.44 1.02 9.21
C LEU A 103 -9.41 0.19 10.50
N ASN A 104 -8.86 -1.04 10.42
CA ASN A 104 -8.75 -1.92 11.57
C ASN A 104 -7.65 -1.50 12.56
N ASN A 105 -6.51 -1.05 12.03
CA ASN A 105 -5.35 -0.71 12.85
C ASN A 105 -5.43 0.70 13.45
N TYR A 106 -6.09 1.64 12.73
CA TYR A 106 -6.14 3.07 13.09
C TYR A 106 -7.57 3.61 13.07
N PRO A 107 -8.51 3.04 13.87
CA PRO A 107 -9.93 3.40 13.81
C PRO A 107 -10.24 4.83 14.27
N ALA A 108 -9.29 5.50 14.94
CA ALA A 108 -9.44 6.88 15.41
C ALA A 108 -8.68 7.89 14.51
N ASP A 109 -8.21 7.48 13.33
CA ASP A 109 -7.53 8.38 12.40
C ASP A 109 -8.51 9.42 11.84
N GLU A 110 -8.07 10.67 11.75
CA GLU A 110 -8.88 11.77 11.21
C GLU A 110 -9.27 11.58 9.73
N ASN A 111 -8.51 10.77 9.01
CA ASN A 111 -8.71 10.49 7.58
C ASN A 111 -9.68 9.32 7.31
N ILE A 112 -10.36 8.77 8.32
CA ILE A 112 -11.32 7.66 8.14
C ILE A 112 -12.35 7.93 7.03
N PRO A 113 -12.96 9.13 6.90
CA PRO A 113 -13.85 9.43 5.79
C PRO A 113 -13.18 9.30 4.42
N TYR A 114 -11.93 9.76 4.29
CA TYR A 114 -11.14 9.62 3.07
C TYR A 114 -10.80 8.15 2.76
N VAL A 115 -10.46 7.35 3.78
CA VAL A 115 -10.17 5.93 3.61
C VAL A 115 -11.37 5.18 3.02
N HIS A 116 -12.57 5.40 3.57
CA HIS A 116 -13.80 4.82 3.02
C HIS A 116 -14.08 5.30 1.60
N TYR A 117 -13.84 6.58 1.33
CA TYR A 117 -14.00 7.15 0.00
C TYR A 117 -13.04 6.52 -1.00
N LEU A 118 -11.78 6.35 -0.64
CA LEU A 118 -10.78 5.73 -1.54
C LEU A 118 -11.08 4.25 -1.81
N ILE A 119 -11.65 3.51 -0.85
CA ILE A 119 -12.16 2.15 -1.09
C ILE A 119 -13.29 2.17 -2.13
N ALA A 120 -14.23 3.10 -1.99
CA ALA A 120 -15.33 3.26 -2.95
C ALA A 120 -14.82 3.60 -4.35
N ILE A 121 -13.85 4.50 -4.45
CA ILE A 121 -13.18 4.86 -5.71
C ILE A 121 -12.47 3.65 -6.31
N CYS A 122 -11.73 2.86 -5.52
CA CYS A 122 -11.07 1.64 -6.02
C CYS A 122 -12.07 0.65 -6.66
N HIS A 123 -13.25 0.47 -6.06
CA HIS A 123 -14.30 -0.34 -6.66
C HIS A 123 -14.89 0.31 -7.92
N TYR A 124 -15.07 1.62 -7.91
CA TYR A 124 -15.60 2.35 -9.05
C TYR A 124 -14.67 2.28 -10.27
N GLU A 125 -13.38 2.46 -10.08
CA GLU A 125 -12.38 2.40 -11.17
C GLU A 125 -12.26 1.00 -11.79
N GLN A 126 -12.53 -0.07 -11.05
CA GLN A 126 -12.57 -1.42 -11.59
C GLN A 126 -13.68 -1.65 -12.61
N ILE A 127 -14.77 -0.86 -12.55
CA ILE A 127 -15.90 -0.95 -13.48
C ILE A 127 -15.45 -0.63 -14.91
N LEU A 128 -14.55 0.33 -15.08
CA LEU A 128 -14.05 0.76 -16.39
C LEU A 128 -13.28 -0.35 -17.11
N ASN A 129 -12.70 -1.28 -16.35
CA ASN A 129 -11.92 -2.38 -16.88
C ASN A 129 -12.75 -3.64 -17.16
N GLU A 130 -13.89 -3.83 -16.47
CA GLU A 130 -14.71 -5.05 -16.53
C GLU A 130 -16.15 -4.76 -16.98
N LYS A 131 -16.33 -4.42 -18.26
CA LYS A 131 -17.64 -4.02 -18.84
C LYS A 131 -18.80 -5.03 -18.67
N LYS A 132 -18.55 -6.24 -18.19
CA LYS A 132 -19.55 -7.32 -18.07
C LYS A 132 -19.96 -7.62 -16.63
N ASP A 133 -19.09 -7.36 -15.63
CA ASP A 133 -19.37 -7.66 -14.23
C ASP A 133 -20.00 -6.46 -13.51
N LEU A 134 -21.13 -6.70 -12.84
CA LEU A 134 -21.81 -5.71 -12.00
C LEU A 134 -21.27 -5.71 -10.55
N GLY A 135 -20.49 -6.70 -10.17
CA GLY A 135 -20.00 -6.84 -8.80
C GLY A 135 -19.27 -5.59 -8.28
N PRO A 136 -18.25 -5.08 -9.01
CA PRO A 136 -17.57 -3.83 -8.61
C PRO A 136 -18.52 -2.63 -8.53
N LEU A 137 -19.48 -2.50 -9.47
CA LEU A 137 -20.45 -1.41 -9.50
C LEU A 137 -21.34 -1.41 -8.26
N LEU A 138 -21.85 -2.57 -7.86
CA LEU A 138 -22.69 -2.72 -6.68
C LEU A 138 -21.90 -2.48 -5.38
N LYS A 139 -20.65 -2.91 -5.32
CA LYS A 139 -19.77 -2.61 -4.20
C LYS A 139 -19.43 -1.13 -4.09
N ALA A 140 -19.13 -0.48 -5.23
CA ALA A 140 -18.93 0.97 -5.25
C ALA A 140 -20.16 1.72 -4.72
N LYS A 141 -21.36 1.34 -5.20
CA LYS A 141 -22.63 1.90 -4.73
C LYS A 141 -22.77 1.78 -3.22
N GLU A 142 -22.62 0.58 -2.67
CA GLU A 142 -22.70 0.32 -1.22
C GLU A 142 -21.72 1.22 -0.42
N LYS A 143 -20.47 1.33 -0.89
CA LYS A 143 -19.46 2.13 -0.20
C LYS A 143 -19.73 3.64 -0.29
N PHE A 144 -20.21 4.14 -1.42
CA PHE A 144 -20.63 5.55 -1.54
C PHE A 144 -21.88 5.86 -0.71
N GLU A 145 -22.86 4.96 -0.64
CA GLU A 145 -24.02 5.10 0.25
C GLU A 145 -23.58 5.14 1.73
N PHE A 146 -22.60 4.33 2.12
CA PHE A 146 -22.03 4.35 3.46
C PHE A 146 -21.44 5.73 3.80
N ILE A 147 -20.69 6.34 2.87
CA ILE A 147 -20.05 7.65 3.07
C ILE A 147 -21.11 8.74 3.21
N THR A 148 -22.10 8.79 2.33
CA THR A 148 -23.17 9.80 2.36
C THR A 148 -24.00 9.74 3.64
N LYS A 149 -24.12 8.55 4.23
CA LYS A 149 -24.86 8.32 5.47
C LYS A 149 -24.06 8.67 6.72
N ASN A 150 -22.77 8.26 6.77
CA ASN A 150 -21.98 8.33 8.00
C ASN A 150 -21.10 9.59 8.07
N PHE A 151 -20.80 10.23 6.93
CA PHE A 151 -19.94 11.41 6.84
C PHE A 151 -20.57 12.50 5.96
N PRO A 152 -21.85 12.87 6.17
CA PRO A 152 -22.66 13.69 5.25
C PRO A 152 -22.10 15.07 4.95
N ASP A 153 -21.34 15.65 5.89
CA ASP A 153 -20.82 17.02 5.85
C ASP A 153 -19.41 17.12 5.24
N THR A 154 -18.91 16.03 4.65
CA THR A 154 -17.60 15.99 4.01
C THR A 154 -17.69 16.22 2.50
N ASP A 155 -16.62 16.77 1.90
CA ASP A 155 -16.49 16.89 0.45
C ASP A 155 -16.56 15.50 -0.23
N TYR A 156 -16.11 14.46 0.47
CA TYR A 156 -16.21 13.06 0.01
C TYR A 156 -17.68 12.61 -0.14
N ALA A 157 -18.56 13.03 0.76
CA ALA A 157 -19.98 12.71 0.65
C ALA A 157 -20.66 13.49 -0.49
N MET A 158 -20.19 14.68 -0.79
CA MET A 158 -20.70 15.47 -1.92
C MET A 158 -20.35 14.79 -3.25
N ASP A 159 -19.08 14.39 -3.44
CA ASP A 159 -18.67 13.65 -4.63
C ASP A 159 -19.31 12.25 -4.70
N ALA A 160 -19.48 11.58 -3.56
CA ALA A 160 -20.13 10.28 -3.48
C ALA A 160 -21.59 10.34 -3.98
N ARG A 161 -22.35 11.39 -3.67
CA ARG A 161 -23.72 11.60 -4.20
C ARG A 161 -23.72 11.70 -5.72
N PHE A 162 -22.79 12.48 -6.28
CA PHE A 162 -22.66 12.58 -7.72
C PHE A 162 -22.33 11.23 -8.39
N LYS A 163 -21.42 10.47 -7.79
CA LYS A 163 -21.05 9.13 -8.30
C LYS A 163 -22.21 8.13 -8.17
N LEU A 164 -23.03 8.23 -7.13
CA LEU A 164 -24.23 7.40 -6.96
C LEU A 164 -25.25 7.64 -8.08
N ASP A 165 -25.44 8.88 -8.51
CA ASP A 165 -26.32 9.21 -9.64
C ASP A 165 -25.78 8.55 -10.93
N LEU A 166 -24.47 8.67 -11.21
CA LEU A 166 -23.85 8.03 -12.37
C LEU A 166 -23.97 6.50 -12.33
N ILE A 167 -23.79 5.88 -11.15
CA ILE A 167 -23.94 4.42 -10.98
C ILE A 167 -25.38 4.00 -11.22
N THR A 168 -26.34 4.76 -10.75
CA THR A 168 -27.76 4.48 -10.93
C THR A 168 -28.15 4.52 -12.40
N ASP A 169 -27.66 5.51 -13.14
CA ASP A 169 -27.86 5.62 -14.60
C ASP A 169 -27.24 4.42 -15.34
N GLN A 170 -26.04 3.99 -14.95
CA GLN A 170 -25.39 2.81 -15.56
C GLN A 170 -26.17 1.53 -15.28
N LEU A 171 -26.68 1.34 -14.07
CA LEU A 171 -27.51 0.18 -13.71
C LEU A 171 -28.80 0.19 -14.52
N ALA A 172 -29.51 1.32 -14.61
CA ALA A 172 -30.72 1.47 -15.41
C ALA A 172 -30.47 1.20 -16.89
N ALA A 173 -29.38 1.70 -17.46
CA ALA A 173 -28.99 1.46 -18.85
C ALA A 173 -28.76 -0.02 -19.13
N LYS A 174 -28.17 -0.76 -18.18
CA LYS A 174 -27.93 -2.20 -18.31
C LYS A 174 -29.23 -2.99 -18.25
N GLU A 175 -30.13 -2.68 -17.30
CA GLU A 175 -31.46 -3.30 -17.22
C GLU A 175 -32.28 -3.07 -18.52
N MET A 176 -32.25 -1.86 -19.05
CA MET A 176 -32.89 -1.54 -20.33
C MET A 176 -32.29 -2.32 -21.50
N SER A 177 -30.98 -2.57 -21.50
CA SER A 177 -30.33 -3.37 -22.54
C SER A 177 -30.76 -4.84 -22.48
N ILE A 178 -30.85 -5.38 -21.25
CA ILE A 178 -31.35 -6.75 -21.01
C ILE A 178 -32.81 -6.87 -21.46
N ALA A 179 -33.68 -5.93 -21.06
CA ALA A 179 -35.09 -5.93 -21.47
C ALA A 179 -35.26 -5.88 -22.99
N ARG A 180 -34.48 -5.01 -23.68
CA ARG A 180 -34.50 -4.92 -25.14
C ARG A 180 -34.04 -6.24 -25.83
N PHE A 181 -33.12 -6.94 -25.25
CA PHE A 181 -32.68 -8.23 -25.77
C PHE A 181 -33.81 -9.24 -25.72
N TYR A 182 -34.51 -9.40 -24.60
CA TYR A 182 -35.63 -10.31 -24.46
C TYR A 182 -36.90 -9.92 -25.28
N MET A 183 -37.07 -8.63 -25.61
CA MET A 183 -38.19 -8.19 -26.48
C MET A 183 -37.92 -8.45 -27.95
N LYS A 184 -36.70 -8.73 -28.37
CA LYS A 184 -36.32 -9.00 -29.77
C LYS A 184 -36.25 -10.49 -30.12
N THR A 185 -36.25 -11.33 -29.08
CA THR A 185 -36.28 -12.80 -29.21
C THR A 185 -37.69 -13.32 -29.10
#